data_0be614e9412f6a6caf7667c575def0e2
#
_entry.id   0be614e9412f6a6caf7667c575def0e2
#
_cell.length_a   1.000
_cell.length_b   1.000
_cell.length_c   1.000
_cell.angle_alpha   90.00
_cell.angle_beta   90.00
_cell.angle_gamma   90.00
#
_symmetry.space_group_name_H-M   'P 1'
#
loop_
_entity.id
_entity.type
_entity.pdbx_description
1 polymer ?
#
loop_
_entity_poly.entity_id
_entity_poly.type
_entity_poly.pdbx_seq_one_letter_code
_entity_poly.pdbx_strand_id
1 'polypeptide(L)'
;MEYLVTMTTHVPPGTPDKAVDDVRAREAAHTRELAAQGHVLRLWRPPLAPGEWRTLGLFAAADAADLERVLASMPLRIWRRDEVEELTSHPNDPAPMPTSPRVPDSAEAAAEFLVTFTPAVPEGTPAHDVEDAKAREAERARELAKQGNLSRLWALPAKHGVSSALGLWRADGAAEMHAILESLPQNPYLRTQTTPLSPHPSDPAVPGSREGDR
;
A
#
# COMPACT_ATOMS: atom_id res chain seq x y z
N MET A 1 6.51 -8.47 10.80
CA MET A 1 6.44 -8.61 9.33
C MET A 1 5.39 -7.63 8.81
N GLU A 2 5.50 -7.19 7.55
CA GLU A 2 4.49 -6.31 6.93
C GLU A 2 3.64 -7.09 5.93
N TYR A 3 2.39 -6.69 5.78
CA TYR A 3 1.43 -7.35 4.89
C TYR A 3 0.57 -6.30 4.19
N LEU A 4 0.37 -6.47 2.88
CA LEU A 4 -0.69 -5.76 2.16
C LEU A 4 -1.94 -6.63 2.19
N VAL A 5 -3.05 -6.07 2.67
CA VAL A 5 -4.33 -6.76 2.74
C VAL A 5 -5.34 -6.04 1.86
N THR A 6 -5.83 -6.72 0.84
CA THR A 6 -6.97 -6.26 0.04
C THR A 6 -8.26 -6.75 0.68
N MET A 7 -9.02 -5.82 1.22
CA MET A 7 -10.24 -6.07 1.98
C MET A 7 -11.46 -5.73 1.11
N THR A 8 -12.19 -6.75 0.64
CA THR A 8 -13.41 -6.57 -0.16
C THR A 8 -14.63 -6.90 0.67
N THR A 9 -15.51 -5.91 0.86
CA THR A 9 -16.71 -6.03 1.69
C THR A 9 -17.95 -6.24 0.84
N HIS A 10 -18.76 -7.25 1.20
CA HIS A 10 -20.03 -7.59 0.58
C HIS A 10 -21.12 -7.64 1.66
N VAL A 11 -21.90 -6.58 1.76
CA VAL A 11 -23.03 -6.54 2.68
C VAL A 11 -24.16 -7.39 2.09
N PRO A 12 -24.74 -8.37 2.85
CA PRO A 12 -25.84 -9.18 2.36
C PRO A 12 -27.05 -8.32 1.97
N PRO A 13 -27.74 -8.64 0.86
CA PRO A 13 -28.96 -7.96 0.48
C PRO A 13 -30.02 -7.96 1.61
N GLY A 14 -30.68 -6.82 1.81
CA GLY A 14 -31.70 -6.69 2.86
C GLY A 14 -31.14 -6.38 4.26
N THR A 15 -29.82 -6.22 4.40
CA THR A 15 -29.25 -5.72 5.67
C THR A 15 -29.72 -4.27 5.88
N PRO A 16 -30.35 -3.94 7.04
CA PRO A 16 -30.77 -2.57 7.31
C PRO A 16 -29.60 -1.60 7.36
N ASP A 17 -29.75 -0.39 6.79
CA ASP A 17 -28.70 0.64 6.76
C ASP A 17 -28.12 0.92 8.15
N LYS A 18 -29.00 1.01 9.16
CA LYS A 18 -28.56 1.19 10.55
C LYS A 18 -27.61 0.09 11.04
N ALA A 19 -27.84 -1.17 10.65
CA ALA A 19 -26.96 -2.28 11.03
C ALA A 19 -25.59 -2.17 10.33
N VAL A 20 -25.57 -1.69 9.07
CA VAL A 20 -24.33 -1.40 8.33
C VAL A 20 -23.55 -0.28 9.02
N ASP A 21 -24.23 0.81 9.37
CA ASP A 21 -23.59 1.96 10.03
C ASP A 21 -23.07 1.61 11.41
N ASP A 22 -23.80 0.79 12.19
CA ASP A 22 -23.36 0.33 13.51
C ASP A 22 -22.09 -0.55 13.40
N VAL A 23 -21.97 -1.40 12.37
CA VAL A 23 -20.76 -2.21 12.13
C VAL A 23 -19.60 -1.32 11.68
N ARG A 24 -19.84 -0.35 10.78
CA ARG A 24 -18.83 0.61 10.32
C ARG A 24 -18.27 1.47 11.45
N ALA A 25 -19.13 1.93 12.34
CA ALA A 25 -18.71 2.72 13.50
C ALA A 25 -17.79 1.91 14.44
N ARG A 26 -18.14 0.65 14.72
CA ARG A 26 -17.31 -0.26 15.52
C ARG A 26 -15.99 -0.59 14.81
N GLU A 27 -16.02 -0.80 13.48
CA GLU A 27 -14.81 -1.01 12.67
C GLU A 27 -13.86 0.19 12.79
N ALA A 28 -14.38 1.41 12.65
CA ALA A 28 -13.57 2.63 12.75
C ALA A 28 -12.96 2.80 14.15
N ALA A 29 -13.69 2.47 15.21
CA ALA A 29 -13.18 2.51 16.58
C ALA A 29 -12.07 1.47 16.78
N HIS A 30 -12.33 0.21 16.40
CA HIS A 30 -11.35 -0.87 16.57
C HIS A 30 -10.11 -0.68 15.69
N THR A 31 -10.26 -0.15 14.49
CA THR A 31 -9.12 0.21 13.63
C THR A 31 -8.18 1.20 14.32
N ARG A 32 -8.71 2.20 15.05
CA ARG A 32 -7.88 3.13 15.82
C ARG A 32 -7.11 2.44 16.94
N GLU A 33 -7.73 1.49 17.63
CA GLU A 33 -7.06 0.68 18.66
C GLU A 33 -5.92 -0.15 18.05
N LEU A 34 -6.17 -0.83 16.94
CA LEU A 34 -5.16 -1.60 16.21
C LEU A 34 -4.03 -0.72 15.67
N ALA A 35 -4.34 0.50 15.23
CA ALA A 35 -3.32 1.46 14.83
C ALA A 35 -2.47 1.95 16.01
N ALA A 36 -3.08 2.19 17.17
CA ALA A 36 -2.35 2.55 18.39
C ALA A 36 -1.44 1.41 18.89
N GLN A 37 -1.81 0.16 18.61
CA GLN A 37 -1.01 -1.03 18.90
C GLN A 37 0.07 -1.30 17.83
N GLY A 38 0.07 -0.56 16.72
CA GLY A 38 1.02 -0.72 15.62
C GLY A 38 0.67 -1.83 14.63
N HIS A 39 -0.53 -2.41 14.69
CA HIS A 39 -0.99 -3.44 13.76
C HIS A 39 -1.49 -2.85 12.44
N VAL A 40 -2.19 -1.71 12.45
CA VAL A 40 -2.63 -0.99 11.26
C VAL A 40 -1.67 0.16 11.00
N LEU A 41 -0.90 0.10 9.92
CA LEU A 41 0.07 1.12 9.55
C LEU A 41 -0.54 2.17 8.63
N ARG A 42 -1.29 1.75 7.62
CA ARG A 42 -1.96 2.61 6.63
C ARG A 42 -3.25 1.97 6.12
N LEU A 43 -4.18 2.82 5.70
CA LEU A 43 -5.41 2.40 5.01
C LEU A 43 -5.70 3.33 3.84
N TRP A 44 -6.04 2.73 2.68
CA TRP A 44 -6.36 3.47 1.46
C TRP A 44 -7.61 2.94 0.78
N ARG A 45 -8.22 3.81 -0.03
CA ARG A 45 -9.24 3.46 -1.01
C ARG A 45 -8.61 3.48 -2.40
N PRO A 46 -8.54 2.33 -3.09
CA PRO A 46 -8.19 2.29 -4.52
C PRO A 46 -9.37 2.83 -5.36
N PRO A 47 -9.19 3.09 -6.66
CA PRO A 47 -10.31 3.33 -7.56
C PRO A 47 -11.32 2.19 -7.51
N LEU A 48 -12.60 2.53 -7.40
CA LEU A 48 -13.69 1.57 -7.24
C LEU A 48 -14.73 1.74 -8.36
N ALA A 49 -15.27 0.64 -8.86
CA ALA A 49 -16.48 0.67 -9.66
C ALA A 49 -17.71 0.98 -8.78
N PRO A 50 -18.81 1.51 -9.36
CA PRO A 50 -20.03 1.72 -8.62
C PRO A 50 -20.51 0.46 -7.90
N GLY A 51 -20.81 0.57 -6.61
CA GLY A 51 -21.23 -0.55 -5.77
C GLY A 51 -20.11 -1.41 -5.19
N GLU A 52 -18.86 -1.17 -5.56
CA GLU A 52 -17.73 -1.84 -4.91
C GLU A 52 -17.38 -1.18 -3.56
N TRP A 53 -17.00 -2.03 -2.62
CA TRP A 53 -16.44 -1.60 -1.34
C TRP A 53 -15.14 -2.35 -1.08
N ARG A 54 -14.03 -1.68 -1.35
CA ARG A 54 -12.69 -2.24 -1.20
C ARG A 54 -11.79 -1.27 -0.46
N THR A 55 -10.97 -1.80 0.43
CA THR A 55 -9.95 -1.06 1.17
C THR A 55 -8.62 -1.81 1.01
N LEU A 56 -7.53 -1.08 0.81
CA LEU A 56 -6.18 -1.59 0.92
C LEU A 56 -5.63 -1.22 2.30
N GLY A 57 -5.07 -2.19 3.01
CA GLY A 57 -4.46 -1.96 4.31
C GLY A 57 -3.02 -2.45 4.34
N LEU A 58 -2.12 -1.63 4.88
CA LEU A 58 -0.77 -2.04 5.27
C LEU A 58 -0.81 -2.39 6.75
N PHE A 59 -0.53 -3.65 7.05
CA PHE A 59 -0.55 -4.19 8.41
C PHE A 59 0.83 -4.63 8.86
N ALA A 60 1.06 -4.61 10.18
CA ALA A 60 2.20 -5.24 10.81
C ALA A 60 1.74 -6.30 11.81
N ALA A 61 2.34 -7.47 11.72
CA ALA A 61 2.11 -8.59 12.62
C ALA A 61 3.39 -9.42 12.82
N ALA A 62 3.45 -10.21 13.87
CA ALA A 62 4.60 -11.05 14.15
C ALA A 62 4.76 -12.13 13.07
N ASP A 63 3.65 -12.72 12.65
CA ASP A 63 3.53 -13.75 11.61
C ASP A 63 2.13 -13.77 10.99
N ALA A 64 1.88 -14.67 10.05
CA ALA A 64 0.59 -14.81 9.38
C ALA A 64 -0.56 -15.22 10.35
N ALA A 65 -0.27 -15.99 11.39
CA ALA A 65 -1.27 -16.39 12.38
C ALA A 65 -1.66 -15.21 13.28
N ASP A 66 -0.72 -14.34 13.61
CA ASP A 66 -0.95 -13.09 14.32
C ASP A 66 -1.78 -12.13 13.46
N LEU A 67 -1.44 -11.98 12.16
CA LEU A 67 -2.24 -11.19 11.23
C LEU A 67 -3.69 -11.69 11.15
N GLU A 68 -3.91 -13.00 11.03
CA GLU A 68 -5.26 -13.55 10.98
C GLU A 68 -6.04 -13.25 12.26
N ARG A 69 -5.41 -13.27 13.46
CA ARG A 69 -6.06 -12.87 14.71
C ARG A 69 -6.46 -11.38 14.67
N VAL A 70 -5.60 -10.51 14.15
CA VAL A 70 -5.89 -9.09 13.98
C VAL A 70 -7.09 -8.91 13.03
N LEU A 71 -7.05 -9.51 11.84
CA LEU A 71 -8.11 -9.40 10.85
C LEU A 71 -9.44 -9.99 11.33
N ALA A 72 -9.41 -11.12 12.06
CA ALA A 72 -10.58 -11.76 12.63
C ALA A 72 -11.24 -10.93 13.74
N SER A 73 -10.48 -10.08 14.44
CA SER A 73 -11.01 -9.19 15.47
C SER A 73 -11.80 -8.00 14.91
N MET A 74 -11.62 -7.68 13.63
CA MET A 74 -12.23 -6.51 12.99
C MET A 74 -13.72 -6.74 12.70
N PRO A 75 -14.64 -5.84 13.13
CA PRO A 75 -16.09 -6.02 13.00
C PRO A 75 -16.62 -6.25 11.59
N LEU A 76 -16.02 -5.67 10.54
CA LEU A 76 -16.41 -5.88 9.16
C LEU A 76 -16.03 -7.26 8.61
N ARG A 77 -15.24 -8.06 9.34
CA ARG A 77 -14.83 -9.41 8.94
C ARG A 77 -16.01 -10.30 8.58
N ILE A 78 -17.17 -10.10 9.20
CA ILE A 78 -18.40 -10.86 8.94
C ILE A 78 -18.94 -10.72 7.50
N TRP A 79 -18.58 -9.63 6.81
CA TRP A 79 -18.98 -9.31 5.43
C TRP A 79 -17.80 -9.21 4.48
N ARG A 80 -16.58 -9.45 4.95
CA ARG A 80 -15.34 -9.14 4.24
C ARG A 80 -14.61 -10.39 3.81
N ARG A 81 -14.09 -10.35 2.60
CA ARG A 81 -13.07 -11.27 2.11
C ARG A 81 -11.75 -10.53 2.07
N ASP A 82 -10.72 -11.14 2.63
CA ASP A 82 -9.36 -10.61 2.67
C ASP A 82 -8.44 -11.43 1.76
N GLU A 83 -7.65 -10.71 0.96
CA GLU A 83 -6.54 -11.26 0.19
C GLU A 83 -5.26 -10.68 0.78
N VAL A 84 -4.37 -11.56 1.24
CA VAL A 84 -3.16 -11.18 1.98
C VAL A 84 -1.93 -11.41 1.10
N GLU A 85 -1.08 -10.40 1.03
CA GLU A 85 0.23 -10.47 0.41
C GLU A 85 1.30 -10.16 1.46
N GLU A 86 2.21 -11.10 1.71
CA GLU A 86 3.35 -10.88 2.59
C GLU A 86 4.37 -9.97 1.93
N LEU A 87 4.88 -8.99 2.66
CA LEU A 87 5.82 -7.99 2.17
C LEU A 87 7.19 -8.19 2.82
N THR A 88 8.20 -8.37 2.00
CA THR A 88 9.60 -8.40 2.45
C THR A 88 10.30 -7.12 2.01
N SER A 89 11.12 -6.51 2.85
CA SER A 89 11.86 -5.29 2.48
C SER A 89 12.72 -5.55 1.25
N HIS A 90 12.60 -4.70 0.24
CA HIS A 90 13.43 -4.75 -0.96
C HIS A 90 14.83 -4.17 -0.66
N PRO A 91 15.94 -4.64 -1.29
CA PRO A 91 17.27 -4.07 -1.06
C PRO A 91 17.38 -2.55 -1.27
N ASN A 92 16.52 -1.98 -2.12
CA ASN A 92 16.45 -0.55 -2.40
C ASN A 92 15.33 0.17 -1.61
N ASP A 93 14.73 -0.48 -0.59
CA ASP A 93 13.74 0.16 0.28
C ASP A 93 14.39 1.32 1.05
N PRO A 94 13.83 2.54 1.02
CA PRO A 94 14.45 3.71 1.66
C PRO A 94 14.50 3.65 3.19
N ALA A 95 14.00 2.62 3.80
CA ALA A 95 13.94 2.32 5.23
C ALA A 95 12.48 2.32 5.78
N PRO A 96 12.26 1.72 6.96
CA PRO A 96 10.92 1.61 7.51
C PRO A 96 10.29 2.99 7.68
N MET A 97 9.01 3.09 7.31
CA MET A 97 8.23 4.32 7.55
C MET A 97 8.34 4.70 9.04
N PRO A 98 8.61 5.97 9.36
CA PRO A 98 8.42 6.43 10.72
C PRO A 98 6.97 6.14 11.12
N THR A 99 6.75 5.64 12.30
CA THR A 99 5.42 5.37 12.89
C THR A 99 4.58 6.64 13.09
N SER A 100 5.11 7.79 12.71
CA SER A 100 4.39 9.06 12.60
C SER A 100 4.52 9.57 11.18
N PRO A 101 3.42 9.74 10.45
CA PRO A 101 3.47 10.40 9.16
C PRO A 101 3.95 11.83 9.40
N ARG A 102 5.06 12.19 8.77
CA ARG A 102 5.43 13.59 8.62
C ARG A 102 4.41 14.16 7.64
N VAL A 103 3.33 14.74 8.17
CA VAL A 103 2.44 15.55 7.35
C VAL A 103 3.29 16.69 6.81
N PRO A 104 3.45 16.84 5.49
CA PRO A 104 4.06 18.05 4.96
C PRO A 104 3.17 19.23 5.38
N ASP A 105 3.77 20.29 5.90
CA ASP A 105 3.09 21.53 6.26
C ASP A 105 2.46 22.29 5.07
N SER A 106 2.52 21.74 3.86
CA SER A 106 1.97 22.33 2.65
C SER A 106 0.62 21.70 2.29
N ALA A 107 -0.37 22.54 2.08
CA ALA A 107 -1.79 22.23 1.83
C ALA A 107 -2.11 21.49 0.49
N GLU A 108 -1.12 21.09 -0.27
CA GLU A 108 -1.25 20.20 -1.43
C GLU A 108 -0.58 18.89 -1.10
N ALA A 109 -1.34 17.97 -0.50
CA ALA A 109 -0.85 16.62 -0.23
C ALA A 109 -0.61 15.92 -1.57
N ALA A 110 0.64 15.63 -1.90
CA ALA A 110 1.00 14.81 -3.04
C ALA A 110 0.19 13.50 -3.03
N ALA A 111 -0.34 13.11 -4.18
CA ALA A 111 -1.13 11.88 -4.31
C ALA A 111 -0.24 10.65 -4.05
N GLU A 112 -0.79 9.66 -3.39
CA GLU A 112 -0.11 8.38 -3.17
C GLU A 112 -0.46 7.38 -4.27
N PHE A 113 0.51 6.57 -4.64
CA PHE A 113 0.37 5.53 -5.66
C PHE A 113 1.01 4.23 -5.17
N LEU A 114 0.30 3.12 -5.40
CA LEU A 114 0.87 1.79 -5.27
C LEU A 114 1.28 1.30 -6.65
N VAL A 115 2.55 0.94 -6.82
CA VAL A 115 3.08 0.48 -8.10
C VAL A 115 3.64 -0.92 -7.97
N THR A 116 3.12 -1.85 -8.78
CA THR A 116 3.67 -3.20 -8.91
C THR A 116 4.63 -3.23 -10.10
N PHE A 117 5.82 -3.80 -9.88
CA PHE A 117 6.87 -3.99 -10.88
C PHE A 117 7.04 -5.49 -11.14
N THR A 118 6.80 -5.92 -12.37
CA THR A 118 7.00 -7.30 -12.78
C THR A 118 8.07 -7.37 -13.86
N PRO A 119 9.10 -8.20 -13.74
CA PRO A 119 10.11 -8.37 -14.76
C PRO A 119 9.51 -8.74 -16.12
N ALA A 120 9.92 -8.04 -17.17
CA ALA A 120 9.48 -8.24 -18.54
C ALA A 120 10.62 -7.90 -19.51
N VAL A 121 11.72 -8.63 -19.36
CA VAL A 121 12.93 -8.41 -20.19
C VAL A 121 12.65 -8.88 -21.62
N PRO A 122 12.81 -8.01 -22.65
CA PRO A 122 12.65 -8.40 -24.04
C PRO A 122 13.62 -9.52 -24.45
N GLU A 123 13.17 -10.40 -25.32
CA GLU A 123 14.01 -11.48 -25.85
C GLU A 123 15.23 -10.90 -26.59
N GLY A 124 16.39 -11.49 -26.39
CA GLY A 124 17.65 -11.04 -26.99
C GLY A 124 18.33 -9.87 -26.25
N THR A 125 17.76 -9.37 -25.15
CA THR A 125 18.43 -8.36 -24.32
C THR A 125 19.72 -8.92 -23.73
N PRO A 126 20.89 -8.27 -23.91
CA PRO A 126 22.13 -8.71 -23.28
C PRO A 126 22.04 -8.66 -21.74
N ALA A 127 22.53 -9.70 -21.07
CA ALA A 127 22.45 -9.77 -19.61
C ALA A 127 23.15 -8.59 -18.91
N HIS A 128 24.25 -8.09 -19.48
CA HIS A 128 24.98 -6.95 -18.91
C HIS A 128 24.16 -5.66 -18.92
N ASP A 129 23.28 -5.43 -19.92
CA ASP A 129 22.44 -4.24 -19.98
C ASP A 129 21.42 -4.23 -18.81
N VAL A 130 20.88 -5.40 -18.49
CA VAL A 130 19.94 -5.57 -17.36
C VAL A 130 20.68 -5.36 -16.03
N GLU A 131 21.89 -5.91 -15.87
CA GLU A 131 22.66 -5.74 -14.65
C GLU A 131 23.15 -4.28 -14.45
N ASP A 132 23.56 -3.60 -15.52
CA ASP A 132 23.89 -2.19 -15.48
C ASP A 132 22.67 -1.31 -15.12
N ALA A 133 21.49 -1.66 -15.63
CA ALA A 133 20.27 -0.97 -15.26
C ALA A 133 19.93 -1.19 -13.77
N LYS A 134 20.08 -2.40 -13.23
CA LYS A 134 19.88 -2.68 -11.80
C LYS A 134 20.83 -1.89 -10.91
N ALA A 135 22.12 -1.79 -11.30
CA ALA A 135 23.11 -1.04 -10.53
C ALA A 135 22.72 0.44 -10.44
N ARG A 136 22.29 1.07 -11.55
CA ARG A 136 21.84 2.45 -11.60
C ARG A 136 20.49 2.66 -10.88
N GLU A 137 19.62 1.68 -10.89
CA GLU A 137 18.32 1.71 -10.21
C GLU A 137 18.45 1.96 -8.70
N ALA A 138 19.43 1.33 -8.05
CA ALA A 138 19.68 1.52 -6.62
C ALA A 138 20.06 2.97 -6.28
N GLU A 139 20.77 3.65 -7.14
CA GLU A 139 21.09 5.08 -6.96
C GLU A 139 19.86 5.95 -7.19
N ARG A 140 19.15 5.71 -8.28
CA ARG A 140 17.91 6.44 -8.60
C ARG A 140 16.85 6.29 -7.52
N ALA A 141 16.65 5.10 -6.98
CA ALA A 141 15.73 4.85 -5.87
C ALA A 141 16.09 5.68 -4.63
N ARG A 142 17.40 5.79 -4.29
CA ARG A 142 17.87 6.61 -3.18
C ARG A 142 17.61 8.11 -3.42
N GLU A 143 17.77 8.60 -4.65
CA GLU A 143 17.46 9.99 -5.01
C GLU A 143 15.97 10.28 -4.85
N LEU A 144 15.11 9.42 -5.41
CA LEU A 144 13.65 9.56 -5.33
C LEU A 144 13.14 9.48 -3.87
N ALA A 145 13.78 8.66 -3.04
CA ALA A 145 13.48 8.62 -1.62
C ALA A 145 13.86 9.93 -0.91
N LYS A 146 15.03 10.52 -1.22
CA LYS A 146 15.45 11.82 -0.68
C LYS A 146 14.52 12.96 -1.11
N GLN A 147 13.97 12.88 -2.32
CA GLN A 147 13.00 13.84 -2.86
C GLN A 147 11.59 13.65 -2.26
N GLY A 148 11.35 12.53 -1.56
CA GLY A 148 10.07 12.20 -0.97
C GLY A 148 9.10 11.48 -1.93
N ASN A 149 9.54 11.15 -3.15
CA ASN A 149 8.72 10.44 -4.13
C ASN A 149 8.61 8.94 -3.83
N LEU A 150 9.68 8.27 -3.40
CA LEU A 150 9.65 6.86 -2.99
C LEU A 150 9.52 6.76 -1.47
N SER A 151 8.38 6.26 -0.99
CA SER A 151 8.12 6.09 0.44
C SER A 151 8.54 4.71 0.96
N ARG A 152 8.22 3.65 0.22
CA ARG A 152 8.54 2.26 0.55
C ARG A 152 8.73 1.43 -0.71
N LEU A 153 9.53 0.38 -0.59
CA LEU A 153 9.71 -0.62 -1.64
C LEU A 153 9.81 -2.01 -1.02
N TRP A 154 8.99 -2.94 -1.48
CA TRP A 154 8.96 -4.33 -1.00
C TRP A 154 9.19 -5.31 -2.13
N ALA A 155 9.81 -6.43 -1.81
CA ALA A 155 9.80 -7.62 -2.63
C ALA A 155 8.54 -8.42 -2.33
N LEU A 156 7.86 -8.89 -3.37
CA LEU A 156 6.71 -9.78 -3.26
C LEU A 156 7.14 -11.24 -3.37
N PRO A 157 6.42 -12.18 -2.75
CA PRO A 157 6.64 -13.60 -2.94
C PRO A 157 6.59 -13.98 -4.42
N ALA A 158 7.53 -14.81 -4.85
CA ALA A 158 7.57 -15.23 -6.26
C ALA A 158 6.30 -16.01 -6.62
N LYS A 159 5.59 -15.53 -7.65
CA LYS A 159 4.45 -16.22 -8.25
C LYS A 159 4.88 -16.84 -9.57
N HIS A 160 4.71 -18.17 -9.72
CA HIS A 160 5.14 -18.90 -10.91
C HIS A 160 6.63 -18.68 -11.28
N GLY A 161 7.49 -18.55 -10.27
CA GLY A 161 8.93 -18.33 -10.46
C GLY A 161 9.31 -16.89 -10.82
N VAL A 162 8.36 -15.96 -10.89
CA VAL A 162 8.62 -14.53 -11.18
C VAL A 162 8.56 -13.74 -9.88
N SER A 163 9.67 -13.11 -9.51
CA SER A 163 9.76 -12.17 -8.41
C SER A 163 9.30 -10.80 -8.87
N SER A 164 8.38 -10.19 -8.13
CA SER A 164 7.88 -8.84 -8.38
C SER A 164 8.22 -7.92 -7.21
N ALA A 165 8.16 -6.61 -7.44
CA ALA A 165 8.31 -5.63 -6.38
C ALA A 165 7.04 -4.76 -6.29
N LEU A 166 6.80 -4.21 -5.10
CA LEU A 166 5.70 -3.30 -4.80
C LEU A 166 6.27 -2.03 -4.20
N GLY A 167 5.95 -0.87 -4.79
CA GLY A 167 6.39 0.42 -4.30
C GLY A 167 5.23 1.29 -3.85
N LEU A 168 5.40 2.01 -2.74
CA LEU A 168 4.53 3.10 -2.32
C LEU A 168 5.22 4.43 -2.69
N TRP A 169 4.54 5.20 -3.53
CA TRP A 169 5.09 6.40 -4.15
C TRP A 169 4.23 7.63 -3.84
N ARG A 170 4.84 8.81 -3.99
CA ARG A 170 4.18 10.11 -3.92
C ARG A 170 4.52 10.93 -5.14
N ALA A 171 3.51 11.59 -5.71
CA ALA A 171 3.66 12.50 -6.85
C ALA A 171 2.51 13.51 -6.84
N ASP A 172 2.68 14.66 -7.52
CA ASP A 172 1.62 15.69 -7.63
C ASP A 172 0.46 15.27 -8.55
N GLY A 173 0.52 14.05 -9.08
CA GLY A 173 -0.52 13.45 -9.90
C GLY A 173 -0.01 12.37 -10.83
N ALA A 174 -0.92 11.84 -11.64
CA ALA A 174 -0.60 10.71 -12.53
C ALA A 174 0.47 11.03 -13.57
N ALA A 175 0.55 12.29 -14.06
CA ALA A 175 1.54 12.70 -15.05
C ALA A 175 2.96 12.70 -14.47
N GLU A 176 3.14 13.23 -13.26
CA GLU A 176 4.43 13.19 -12.58
C GLU A 176 4.81 11.77 -12.20
N MET A 177 3.83 10.96 -11.70
CA MET A 177 4.08 9.55 -11.40
C MET A 177 4.58 8.79 -12.64
N HIS A 178 3.98 9.05 -13.81
CA HIS A 178 4.43 8.47 -15.07
C HIS A 178 5.86 8.88 -15.40
N ALA A 179 6.19 10.18 -15.32
CA ALA A 179 7.53 10.69 -15.57
C ALA A 179 8.58 10.10 -14.60
N ILE A 180 8.21 9.91 -13.32
CA ILE A 180 9.06 9.23 -12.34
C ILE A 180 9.36 7.80 -12.79
N LEU A 181 8.34 7.04 -13.17
CA LEU A 181 8.50 5.65 -13.62
C LEU A 181 9.33 5.54 -14.89
N GLU A 182 9.15 6.46 -15.85
CA GLU A 182 9.98 6.53 -17.08
C GLU A 182 11.45 6.85 -16.76
N SER A 183 11.72 7.57 -15.67
CA SER A 183 13.09 7.92 -15.25
C SER A 183 13.84 6.76 -14.59
N LEU A 184 13.17 5.63 -14.30
CA LEU A 184 13.79 4.48 -13.69
C LEU A 184 14.66 3.72 -14.70
N PRO A 185 15.94 3.45 -14.42
CA PRO A 185 16.82 2.71 -15.33
C PRO A 185 16.33 1.34 -15.76
N GLN A 186 15.58 0.66 -14.90
CA GLN A 186 15.00 -0.66 -15.20
C GLN A 186 13.65 -0.58 -15.94
N ASN A 187 13.07 0.60 -16.15
CA ASN A 187 11.76 0.74 -16.78
C ASN A 187 11.60 -0.05 -18.10
N PRO A 188 12.60 -0.11 -19.02
CA PRO A 188 12.49 -0.88 -20.25
C PRO A 188 12.38 -2.41 -20.05
N TYR A 189 12.71 -2.90 -18.85
CA TYR A 189 12.76 -4.32 -18.48
C TYR A 189 11.66 -4.72 -17.50
N LEU A 190 10.73 -3.80 -17.22
CA LEU A 190 9.66 -4.01 -16.26
C LEU A 190 8.30 -3.72 -16.90
N ARG A 191 7.31 -4.49 -16.51
CA ARG A 191 5.90 -4.11 -16.65
C ARG A 191 5.44 -3.49 -15.33
N THR A 192 4.91 -2.28 -15.41
CA THR A 192 4.40 -1.55 -14.26
C THR A 192 2.87 -1.54 -14.24
N GLN A 193 2.29 -1.65 -13.05
CA GLN A 193 0.87 -1.43 -12.80
C GLN A 193 0.74 -0.40 -11.70
N THR A 194 0.17 0.75 -12.01
CA THR A 194 0.01 1.88 -11.08
C THR A 194 -1.43 1.97 -10.60
N THR A 195 -1.63 2.01 -9.29
CA THR A 195 -2.92 2.20 -8.63
C THR A 195 -2.87 3.49 -7.83
N PRO A 196 -3.63 4.54 -8.21
CA PRO A 196 -3.75 5.74 -7.38
C PRO A 196 -4.49 5.40 -6.08
N LEU A 197 -4.08 6.03 -5.00
CA LEU A 197 -4.61 5.78 -3.66
C LEU A 197 -5.22 7.05 -3.09
N SER A 198 -6.41 6.93 -2.51
CA SER A 198 -7.00 7.95 -1.66
C SER A 198 -6.94 7.50 -0.20
N PRO A 199 -6.61 8.36 0.76
CA PRO A 199 -6.60 7.98 2.16
C PRO A 199 -7.98 7.52 2.63
N HIS A 200 -8.03 6.44 3.40
CA HIS A 200 -9.27 6.00 4.03
C HIS A 200 -9.59 6.92 5.24
N PRO A 201 -10.86 7.21 5.57
CA PRO A 201 -11.21 8.04 6.74
C PRO A 201 -10.64 7.54 8.08
N SER A 202 -10.38 6.24 8.19
CA SER A 202 -9.75 5.63 9.37
C SER A 202 -8.24 5.38 9.17
N ASP A 203 -7.61 5.97 8.15
CA ASP A 203 -6.15 5.85 7.96
C ASP A 203 -5.44 6.55 9.13
N PRO A 204 -4.52 5.87 9.85
CA PRO A 204 -3.77 6.48 10.95
C PRO A 204 -2.96 7.72 10.53
N ALA A 205 -2.68 7.89 9.25
CA ALA A 205 -1.96 9.02 8.71
C ALA A 205 -2.84 10.27 8.49
N VAL A 206 -4.17 10.14 8.53
CA VAL A 206 -5.08 11.28 8.38
C VAL A 206 -5.19 12.04 9.70
N PRO A 207 -4.89 13.36 9.74
CA PRO A 207 -5.11 14.18 10.93
C PRO A 207 -6.58 14.14 11.33
N GLY A 208 -6.88 13.91 12.61
CA GLY A 208 -8.24 13.81 13.15
C GLY A 208 -8.76 12.39 13.36
N SER A 209 -8.11 11.35 12.83
CA SER A 209 -8.44 9.97 13.19
C SER A 209 -8.05 9.62 14.64
N ARG A 210 -7.29 10.49 15.32
CA ARG A 210 -6.84 10.37 16.71
C ARG A 210 -7.69 11.14 17.73
N GLU A 211 -8.59 12.04 17.30
CA GLU A 211 -9.44 12.85 18.19
C GLU A 211 -10.78 12.17 18.46
N GLY A 212 -10.82 11.38 19.51
CA GLY A 212 -12.01 10.75 20.07
C GLY A 212 -11.92 10.56 21.58
N ASP A 213 -10.98 11.27 22.24
CA ASP A 213 -10.78 11.22 23.70
C ASP A 213 -10.87 12.65 24.27
N ARG A 214 -12.10 13.16 24.42
CA ARG A 214 -12.49 14.20 25.40
C ARG A 214 -13.86 13.92 25.96
#